data_d9a20a4b7a08fccdccf07115fafde0a8
#
_entry.id   d9a20a4b7a08fccdccf07115fafde0a8
#
_cell.length_a   1.000
_cell.length_b   1.000
_cell.length_c   1.000
_cell.angle_alpha   90.00
_cell.angle_beta   90.00
_cell.angle_gamma   90.00
#
_symmetry.space_group_name_H-M   'P 1'
#
loop_
_entity.id
_entity.type
_entity.pdbx_description
1 polymer ?
#
loop_
_entity_poly.entity_id
_entity_poly.type
_entity_poly.pdbx_seq_one_letter_code
_entity_poly.pdbx_strand_id
1 'polypeptide(L)'
;MSNNPFNHSHFIGYINQVTPQYVKVHFPSSVLMKSFTFYGEELKGGLVGNYVVIEGEKYGFLGKILELILPEKERLELSEKSFNTKEFHPTGKIEILLSFELFEPSNIDKGLNSLPMIGAKVFICSSEFIKGYFKGFGVKKEHKDTAPVIELGRLTYDKSTIVQLSQQAIFGRHCAVVGTTGGGKSYTVSKLLEALKINNSKSILIDATGEYSSLDEDPKVSKTVIASSSFFPYSKLTIGDLFVLFRPSGQVQQPILLEAIKSLKIAHCMLRDKEKYPHSIAEERITFKIKNKDLIIENGCVVKCGNETRPYNNAHYIYKTEIEDDNSSFFDINKLSQQIVNECYQINGDRWQTFQDGRNFGNSTSLIMRINNTINDNDFKKMFGFNSIADEVDIIEMIENFIKDETKCILRIGFENVPFNFQSREILANAIGKYLLNKSRIGTFKEKPLVLFIDEAHQFLNKKVKCNL
;
A
#
# COMPACT_ATOMS: atom_id res chain seq x y z
N MET A 1 -23.73 27.13 19.81
CA MET A 1 -23.19 28.50 19.68
C MET A 1 -22.31 28.53 18.47
N SER A 2 -22.56 29.41 17.49
CA SER A 2 -21.67 29.51 16.32
C SER A 2 -20.32 30.03 16.81
N ASN A 3 -19.31 29.21 16.77
CA ASN A 3 -17.93 29.62 17.11
C ASN A 3 -17.44 30.62 16.08
N ASN A 4 -17.67 31.90 16.36
CA ASN A 4 -17.08 32.95 15.54
C ASN A 4 -15.55 32.97 15.79
N PRO A 5 -14.73 32.62 14.80
CA PRO A 5 -13.28 32.62 14.97
C PRO A 5 -12.68 34.02 15.11
N PHE A 6 -13.45 35.08 14.84
CA PHE A 6 -13.04 36.48 14.86
C PHE A 6 -13.44 37.19 16.13
N ASN A 7 -13.09 36.65 17.29
CA ASN A 7 -13.37 37.31 18.56
C ASN A 7 -12.42 38.48 18.75
N HIS A 8 -12.96 39.67 19.05
CA HIS A 8 -12.19 40.89 19.26
C HIS A 8 -11.11 40.78 20.35
N SER A 9 -11.36 39.99 21.40
CA SER A 9 -10.35 39.73 22.44
C SER A 9 -9.14 38.91 21.97
N HIS A 10 -9.25 38.23 20.82
CA HIS A 10 -8.18 37.49 20.20
C HIS A 10 -7.42 38.29 19.13
N PHE A 11 -7.76 39.53 18.90
CA PHE A 11 -7.12 40.41 17.94
C PHE A 11 -5.66 40.64 18.27
N ILE A 12 -4.78 40.51 17.26
CA ILE A 12 -3.33 40.69 17.42
C ILE A 12 -2.70 41.63 16.40
N GLY A 13 -3.30 41.89 15.25
CA GLY A 13 -2.70 42.78 14.29
C GLY A 13 -3.43 42.92 12.94
N TYR A 14 -2.79 43.60 12.02
CA TYR A 14 -3.31 43.90 10.68
C TYR A 14 -2.32 43.42 9.59
N ILE A 15 -2.87 42.96 8.47
CA ILE A 15 -2.06 42.62 7.29
C ILE A 15 -1.54 43.91 6.65
N ASN A 16 -0.24 44.00 6.45
CA ASN A 16 0.42 45.14 5.82
C ASN A 16 1.08 44.81 4.46
N GLN A 17 1.24 43.52 4.14
CA GLN A 17 1.72 43.06 2.83
C GLN A 17 1.10 41.72 2.47
N VAL A 18 0.74 41.53 1.21
CA VAL A 18 0.19 40.28 0.68
C VAL A 18 1.06 39.79 -0.48
N THR A 19 1.43 38.52 -0.45
CA THR A 19 2.11 37.81 -1.53
C THR A 19 1.38 36.49 -1.81
N PRO A 20 1.62 35.81 -2.93
CA PRO A 20 0.99 34.52 -3.23
C PRO A 20 1.33 33.41 -2.22
N GLN A 21 2.46 33.49 -1.52
CA GLN A 21 2.96 32.45 -0.63
C GLN A 21 2.79 32.77 0.85
N TYR A 22 2.77 34.04 1.22
CA TYR A 22 2.65 34.50 2.61
C TYR A 22 2.09 35.92 2.68
N VAL A 23 1.63 36.28 3.86
CA VAL A 23 1.30 37.66 4.19
C VAL A 23 2.19 38.16 5.32
N LYS A 24 2.44 39.47 5.34
CA LYS A 24 3.06 40.11 6.51
C LYS A 24 2.01 40.77 7.36
N VAL A 25 2.19 40.67 8.67
CA VAL A 25 1.34 41.26 9.67
C VAL A 25 2.10 42.31 10.48
N HIS A 26 1.44 43.41 10.79
CA HIS A 26 1.91 44.38 11.73
C HIS A 26 1.17 44.17 13.06
N PHE A 27 1.92 43.98 14.14
CA PHE A 27 1.38 43.88 15.49
C PHE A 27 1.47 45.24 16.15
N PRO A 28 0.33 45.91 16.44
CA PRO A 28 0.31 47.27 16.94
C PRO A 28 0.85 47.40 18.39
N SER A 29 0.97 46.30 19.11
CA SER A 29 1.62 46.26 20.41
C SER A 29 2.14 44.88 20.72
N SER A 30 3.34 44.80 21.31
CA SER A 30 3.91 43.53 21.81
C SER A 30 3.10 42.93 22.97
N VAL A 31 2.28 43.74 23.65
CA VAL A 31 1.38 43.29 24.72
C VAL A 31 0.31 42.35 24.21
N LEU A 32 -0.21 42.58 22.99
CA LEU A 32 -1.21 41.72 22.36
C LEU A 32 -0.67 40.34 22.00
N MET A 33 0.65 40.18 21.95
CA MET A 33 1.31 38.92 21.65
C MET A 33 1.58 38.08 22.91
N LYS A 34 1.31 38.58 24.11
CA LYS A 34 1.47 37.82 25.36
C LYS A 34 0.37 36.77 25.48
N SER A 35 0.71 35.68 26.18
CA SER A 35 -0.30 34.67 26.55
C SER A 35 -1.31 35.26 27.50
N PHE A 36 -2.58 34.92 27.31
CA PHE A 36 -3.67 35.30 28.20
C PHE A 36 -4.69 34.16 28.33
N THR A 37 -5.44 34.18 29.43
CA THR A 37 -6.50 33.17 29.65
C THR A 37 -7.86 33.77 29.25
N PHE A 38 -8.60 33.03 28.42
CA PHE A 38 -9.92 33.41 27.97
C PHE A 38 -10.88 32.22 28.14
N TYR A 39 -11.92 32.38 28.96
CA TYR A 39 -12.88 31.33 29.32
C TYR A 39 -12.24 29.99 29.74
N GLY A 40 -11.13 30.05 30.48
CA GLY A 40 -10.42 28.86 30.95
C GLY A 40 -9.45 28.24 29.94
N GLU A 41 -9.36 28.77 28.73
CA GLU A 41 -8.39 28.39 27.70
C GLU A 41 -7.18 29.34 27.76
N GLU A 42 -5.96 28.81 27.88
CA GLU A 42 -4.73 29.58 27.75
C GLU A 42 -4.43 29.80 26.26
N LEU A 43 -4.67 31.01 25.78
CA LEU A 43 -4.33 31.45 24.45
C LEU A 43 -2.90 31.99 24.45
N LYS A 44 -2.01 31.28 23.77
CA LYS A 44 -0.61 31.70 23.57
C LYS A 44 -0.59 32.71 22.43
N GLY A 45 -0.28 33.96 22.74
CA GLY A 45 -0.19 35.04 21.79
C GLY A 45 0.77 34.76 20.62
N GLY A 46 1.14 35.78 19.89
CA GLY A 46 1.90 35.69 18.63
C GLY A 46 3.27 35.03 18.70
N LEU A 47 3.33 33.74 18.96
CA LEU A 47 4.55 32.94 18.90
C LEU A 47 4.72 32.31 17.52
N VAL A 48 5.98 32.18 17.09
CA VAL A 48 6.30 31.43 15.85
C VAL A 48 5.77 30.01 15.97
N GLY A 49 5.05 29.57 14.96
CA GLY A 49 4.40 28.27 14.90
C GLY A 49 2.93 28.25 15.34
N ASN A 50 2.42 29.31 15.97
CA ASN A 50 1.02 29.40 16.35
C ASN A 50 0.10 29.61 15.15
N TYR A 51 -1.15 29.13 15.28
CA TYR A 51 -2.18 29.34 14.28
C TYR A 51 -2.92 30.63 14.52
N VAL A 52 -3.28 31.29 13.43
CA VAL A 52 -4.03 32.55 13.41
C VAL A 52 -5.16 32.46 12.41
N VAL A 53 -6.21 33.24 12.63
CA VAL A 53 -7.28 33.43 11.65
C VAL A 53 -7.24 34.87 11.16
N ILE A 54 -7.46 35.04 9.85
CA ILE A 54 -7.45 36.34 9.19
C ILE A 54 -8.86 36.61 8.67
N GLU A 55 -9.43 37.74 9.02
CA GLU A 55 -10.74 38.19 8.57
C GLU A 55 -10.63 38.73 7.14
N GLY A 56 -11.45 38.26 6.22
CA GLY A 56 -11.57 38.82 4.88
C GLY A 56 -13.01 39.23 4.61
N GLU A 57 -13.34 39.65 3.41
CA GLU A 57 -14.68 40.13 3.07
C GLU A 57 -15.68 38.97 2.88
N LYS A 58 -15.30 37.95 2.14
CA LYS A 58 -16.13 36.80 1.80
C LYS A 58 -15.65 35.54 2.45
N TYR A 59 -14.32 35.41 2.61
CA TYR A 59 -13.65 34.27 3.18
C TYR A 59 -12.81 34.65 4.38
N GLY A 60 -12.80 33.79 5.39
CA GLY A 60 -11.78 33.79 6.42
C GLY A 60 -10.59 32.92 6.01
N PHE A 61 -9.42 33.13 6.59
CA PHE A 61 -8.22 32.38 6.29
C PHE A 61 -7.60 31.82 7.58
N LEU A 62 -7.18 30.54 7.52
CA LEU A 62 -6.35 29.98 8.56
C LEU A 62 -4.88 30.11 8.13
N GLY A 63 -4.05 30.64 9.00
CA GLY A 63 -2.62 30.80 8.77
C GLY A 63 -1.77 30.34 9.94
N LYS A 64 -0.45 30.24 9.70
CA LYS A 64 0.55 29.89 10.70
C LYS A 64 1.66 30.94 10.71
N ILE A 65 2.02 31.41 11.89
CA ILE A 65 3.12 32.37 12.06
C ILE A 65 4.45 31.65 11.78
N LEU A 66 5.17 32.10 10.74
CA LEU A 66 6.48 31.56 10.37
C LEU A 66 7.64 32.32 11.00
N GLU A 67 7.49 33.62 11.13
CA GLU A 67 8.58 34.51 11.51
C GLU A 67 8.04 35.75 12.26
N LEU A 68 8.82 36.23 13.20
CA LEU A 68 8.57 37.48 13.94
C LEU A 68 9.84 38.31 13.94
N ILE A 69 9.71 39.58 13.57
CA ILE A 69 10.85 40.51 13.44
C ILE A 69 10.49 41.83 14.12
N LEU A 70 11.42 42.39 14.88
CA LEU A 70 11.34 43.79 15.31
C LEU A 70 11.88 44.68 14.21
N PRO A 71 11.21 45.83 13.90
CA PRO A 71 11.75 46.85 13.00
C PRO A 71 13.13 47.33 13.45
N GLU A 72 13.96 47.72 12.49
CA GLU A 72 15.37 48.01 12.71
C GLU A 72 15.60 49.15 13.76
N LYS A 73 14.75 50.17 13.71
CA LYS A 73 14.78 51.25 14.73
C LYS A 73 14.53 50.75 16.15
N GLU A 74 13.57 49.85 16.32
CA GLU A 74 13.23 49.28 17.63
C GLU A 74 14.29 48.26 18.13
N ARG A 75 15.01 47.60 17.21
CA ARG A 75 16.14 46.73 17.57
C ARG A 75 17.29 47.49 18.18
N LEU A 76 17.58 48.67 17.67
CA LEU A 76 18.65 49.53 18.19
C LEU A 76 18.33 50.11 19.59
N GLU A 77 17.07 50.15 19.97
CA GLU A 77 16.60 50.66 21.27
C GLU A 77 16.50 49.58 22.35
N LEU A 78 16.78 48.30 22.01
CA LEU A 78 16.72 47.17 22.94
C LEU A 78 17.82 47.29 24.01
N SER A 79 17.41 47.78 25.19
CA SER A 79 18.19 47.69 26.44
C SER A 79 17.35 46.93 27.48
N GLU A 80 17.98 46.33 28.49
CA GLU A 80 17.24 45.59 29.54
C GLU A 80 16.17 46.40 30.23
N LYS A 81 16.39 47.73 30.43
CA LYS A 81 15.37 48.65 31.00
C LYS A 81 14.24 48.93 30.01
N SER A 82 14.51 49.03 28.73
CA SER A 82 13.48 49.29 27.69
C SER A 82 12.56 48.11 27.48
N PHE A 83 13.10 46.88 27.64
CA PHE A 83 12.33 45.64 27.44
C PHE A 83 11.16 45.49 28.41
N ASN A 84 11.30 46.03 29.62
CA ASN A 84 10.27 45.91 30.66
C ASN A 84 9.25 47.06 30.66
N THR A 85 9.52 48.17 30.00
CA THR A 85 8.70 49.40 30.08
C THR A 85 8.20 49.91 28.77
N LYS A 86 8.72 49.49 27.61
CA LYS A 86 8.40 49.98 26.30
C LYS A 86 7.55 48.98 25.50
N GLU A 87 6.51 49.43 24.85
CA GLU A 87 5.79 48.65 23.87
C GLU A 87 6.56 48.64 22.55
N PHE A 88 6.68 47.47 21.97
CA PHE A 88 7.31 47.25 20.65
C PHE A 88 6.23 46.94 19.62
N HIS A 89 6.51 47.21 18.36
CA HIS A 89 5.60 47.02 17.22
C HIS A 89 6.19 45.95 16.23
N PRO A 90 6.19 44.68 16.64
CA PRO A 90 6.76 43.64 15.79
C PRO A 90 6.02 43.51 14.46
N THR A 91 6.72 42.95 13.50
CA THR A 91 6.14 42.46 12.25
C THR A 91 6.32 40.97 12.16
N GLY A 92 5.36 40.28 11.54
CA GLY A 92 5.42 38.83 11.37
C GLY A 92 5.13 38.42 9.93
N LYS A 93 5.49 37.20 9.64
CA LYS A 93 5.21 36.52 8.39
C LYS A 93 4.27 35.35 8.67
N ILE A 94 3.15 35.28 7.98
CA ILE A 94 2.15 34.25 8.14
C ILE A 94 2.02 33.48 6.81
N GLU A 95 2.17 32.17 6.87
CA GLU A 95 1.79 31.26 5.80
C GLU A 95 0.28 31.07 5.84
N ILE A 96 -0.39 31.22 4.70
CA ILE A 96 -1.83 30.96 4.59
C ILE A 96 -2.00 29.48 4.23
N LEU A 97 -2.72 28.74 5.08
CA LEU A 97 -2.92 27.31 4.93
C LEU A 97 -4.16 26.98 4.11
N LEU A 98 -5.26 27.74 4.33
CA LEU A 98 -6.53 27.50 3.67
C LEU A 98 -7.47 28.72 3.81
N SER A 99 -8.58 28.67 3.07
CA SER A 99 -9.71 29.58 3.21
C SER A 99 -10.97 28.82 3.68
N PHE A 100 -11.86 29.51 4.36
CA PHE A 100 -13.16 29.02 4.80
C PHE A 100 -14.23 30.10 4.60
N GLU A 101 -15.50 29.70 4.46
CA GLU A 101 -16.61 30.64 4.31
C GLU A 101 -16.83 31.44 5.60
N LEU A 102 -16.94 32.77 5.50
CA LEU A 102 -17.02 33.66 6.65
C LEU A 102 -18.25 33.38 7.52
N PHE A 103 -19.39 33.10 6.89
CA PHE A 103 -20.66 32.85 7.56
C PHE A 103 -20.90 31.39 7.96
N GLU A 104 -20.12 30.47 7.37
CA GLU A 104 -20.09 29.04 7.70
C GLU A 104 -18.66 28.56 7.93
N PRO A 105 -17.99 28.93 9.04
CA PRO A 105 -16.58 28.61 9.29
C PRO A 105 -16.29 27.12 9.34
N SER A 106 -17.34 26.32 9.50
CA SER A 106 -17.25 24.86 9.39
C SER A 106 -17.08 24.37 7.96
N ASN A 107 -17.34 25.23 6.96
CA ASN A 107 -17.21 24.93 5.55
C ASN A 107 -15.83 25.32 5.06
N ILE A 108 -14.91 24.36 5.07
CA ILE A 108 -13.49 24.58 4.80
C ILE A 108 -13.18 24.07 3.39
N ASP A 109 -12.61 24.94 2.58
CA ASP A 109 -12.16 24.59 1.24
C ASP A 109 -10.75 23.98 1.25
N LYS A 110 -10.50 23.05 0.31
CA LYS A 110 -9.19 22.38 0.17
C LYS A 110 -8.14 23.27 -0.55
N GLY A 111 -8.24 24.57 -0.41
CA GLY A 111 -7.32 25.48 -1.09
C GLY A 111 -7.61 26.93 -0.75
N LEU A 112 -6.93 27.84 -1.44
CA LEU A 112 -7.12 29.28 -1.34
C LEU A 112 -8.07 29.74 -2.44
N ASN A 113 -9.27 30.16 -2.08
CA ASN A 113 -10.24 30.74 -3.02
C ASN A 113 -9.94 32.23 -3.33
N SER A 114 -9.21 32.87 -2.42
CA SER A 114 -8.77 34.26 -2.53
C SER A 114 -7.57 34.49 -1.60
N LEU A 115 -7.05 35.71 -1.61
CA LEU A 115 -6.04 36.15 -0.64
C LEU A 115 -6.66 37.26 0.24
N PRO A 116 -6.20 37.41 1.50
CA PRO A 116 -6.67 38.48 2.37
C PRO A 116 -6.20 39.83 1.81
N MET A 117 -6.93 40.90 2.13
CA MET A 117 -6.58 42.27 1.74
C MET A 117 -5.62 42.90 2.73
N ILE A 118 -4.92 43.93 2.28
CA ILE A 118 -4.15 44.81 3.17
C ILE A 118 -5.14 45.51 4.12
N GLY A 119 -4.79 45.54 5.40
CA GLY A 119 -5.67 46.06 6.47
C GLY A 119 -6.58 44.99 7.10
N ALA A 120 -6.60 43.76 6.55
CA ALA A 120 -7.36 42.66 7.15
C ALA A 120 -6.89 42.38 8.59
N LYS A 121 -7.84 42.12 9.50
CA LYS A 121 -7.56 41.86 10.90
C LYS A 121 -7.07 40.44 11.10
N VAL A 122 -6.11 40.25 12.01
CA VAL A 122 -5.53 38.96 12.39
C VAL A 122 -5.88 38.69 13.86
N PHE A 123 -6.36 37.47 14.12
CA PHE A 123 -6.75 37.02 15.44
C PHE A 123 -6.01 35.70 15.80
N ILE A 124 -5.79 35.46 17.09
CA ILE A 124 -5.30 34.16 17.59
C ILE A 124 -6.39 33.12 17.30
N CYS A 125 -5.98 32.01 16.76
CA CYS A 125 -6.89 30.89 16.48
C CYS A 125 -7.21 30.15 17.78
N SER A 126 -8.51 29.93 18.08
CA SER A 126 -8.93 29.12 19.23
C SER A 126 -8.63 27.62 18.99
N SER A 127 -8.37 26.91 20.09
CA SER A 127 -8.17 25.44 20.04
C SER A 127 -9.39 24.71 19.50
N GLU A 128 -10.58 25.23 19.79
CA GLU A 128 -11.84 24.65 19.32
C GLU A 128 -11.99 24.75 17.81
N PHE A 129 -11.61 25.88 17.21
CA PHE A 129 -11.60 26.04 15.75
C PHE A 129 -10.63 25.07 15.08
N ILE A 130 -9.42 24.95 15.65
CA ILE A 130 -8.40 24.01 15.14
C ILE A 130 -8.88 22.56 15.23
N LYS A 131 -9.48 22.16 16.36
CA LYS A 131 -10.10 20.82 16.53
C LYS A 131 -11.17 20.55 15.47
N GLY A 132 -12.06 21.51 15.26
CA GLY A 132 -13.12 21.43 14.25
C GLY A 132 -12.57 21.30 12.85
N TYR A 133 -11.52 22.05 12.54
CA TYR A 133 -10.81 21.97 11.26
C TYR A 133 -10.24 20.57 11.02
N PHE A 134 -9.42 20.08 11.93
CA PHE A 134 -8.78 18.76 11.76
C PHE A 134 -9.81 17.63 11.66
N LYS A 135 -10.85 17.66 12.51
CA LYS A 135 -11.93 16.67 12.49
C LYS A 135 -12.68 16.65 11.16
N GLY A 136 -12.94 17.82 10.58
CA GLY A 136 -13.62 17.96 9.30
C GLY A 136 -12.76 17.75 8.07
N PHE A 137 -11.43 17.69 8.22
CA PHE A 137 -10.51 17.59 7.09
C PHE A 137 -10.69 16.30 6.31
N GLY A 138 -10.89 16.41 4.99
CA GLY A 138 -11.05 15.26 4.09
C GLY A 138 -12.42 14.58 4.13
N VAL A 139 -13.37 15.07 4.94
CA VAL A 139 -14.74 14.54 5.06
C VAL A 139 -15.67 15.31 4.14
N LYS A 140 -16.60 14.60 3.49
CA LYS A 140 -17.70 15.26 2.76
C LYS A 140 -18.67 15.91 3.73
N LYS A 141 -19.30 17.03 3.33
CA LYS A 141 -20.27 17.78 4.16
C LYS A 141 -21.36 16.89 4.78
N GLU A 142 -21.86 15.92 4.01
CA GLU A 142 -22.94 15.00 4.39
C GLU A 142 -22.55 14.03 5.54
N HIS A 143 -21.25 13.77 5.73
CA HIS A 143 -20.72 12.79 6.69
C HIS A 143 -19.93 13.41 7.83
N LYS A 144 -19.98 14.72 8.00
CA LYS A 144 -19.09 15.48 8.90
C LYS A 144 -19.17 15.03 10.37
N ASP A 145 -20.38 14.67 10.83
CA ASP A 145 -20.61 14.25 12.21
C ASP A 145 -20.51 12.74 12.43
N THR A 146 -20.56 11.95 11.35
CA THR A 146 -20.57 10.49 11.41
C THR A 146 -19.24 9.84 10.98
N ALA A 147 -18.35 10.61 10.35
CA ALA A 147 -17.08 10.07 9.87
C ALA A 147 -16.18 9.62 11.03
N PRO A 148 -15.62 8.40 10.97
CA PRO A 148 -14.71 7.91 12.00
C PRO A 148 -13.45 8.77 12.05
N VAL A 149 -13.03 9.15 13.25
CA VAL A 149 -11.83 9.96 13.50
C VAL A 149 -10.74 9.14 14.16
N ILE A 150 -9.52 9.56 13.95
CA ILE A 150 -8.30 8.99 14.52
C ILE A 150 -7.61 10.08 15.33
N GLU A 151 -7.34 9.82 16.60
CA GLU A 151 -6.51 10.65 17.44
C GLU A 151 -5.03 10.37 17.15
N LEU A 152 -4.35 11.33 16.54
CA LEU A 152 -2.92 11.21 16.19
C LEU A 152 -1.99 11.67 17.31
N GLY A 153 -2.42 12.65 18.11
CA GLY A 153 -1.60 13.22 19.15
C GLY A 153 -2.08 14.61 19.58
N ARG A 154 -1.16 15.45 20.05
CA ARG A 154 -1.44 16.79 20.55
C ARG A 154 -0.60 17.81 19.80
N LEU A 155 -1.08 19.04 19.69
CA LEU A 155 -0.31 20.13 19.11
C LEU A 155 0.96 20.40 19.94
N THR A 156 2.08 20.61 19.28
CA THR A 156 3.38 20.84 19.93
C THR A 156 3.35 22.12 20.80
N TYR A 157 2.66 23.15 20.31
CA TYR A 157 2.58 24.46 20.96
C TYR A 157 1.42 24.61 21.95
N ASP A 158 0.41 23.74 21.80
CA ASP A 158 -0.73 23.65 22.72
C ASP A 158 -1.03 22.18 23.04
N LYS A 159 -0.42 21.68 24.11
CA LYS A 159 -0.57 20.27 24.54
C LYS A 159 -1.99 19.91 24.99
N SER A 160 -2.86 20.90 25.21
CA SER A 160 -4.27 20.68 25.55
C SER A 160 -5.10 20.31 24.30
N THR A 161 -4.67 20.76 23.11
CA THR A 161 -5.37 20.52 21.86
C THR A 161 -5.02 19.14 21.28
N ILE A 162 -6.01 18.25 21.27
CA ILE A 162 -5.92 16.93 20.64
C ILE A 162 -6.13 17.11 19.13
N VAL A 163 -5.24 16.52 18.34
CA VAL A 163 -5.34 16.46 16.87
C VAL A 163 -6.07 15.19 16.48
N GLN A 164 -7.30 15.36 16.01
CA GLN A 164 -8.12 14.30 15.45
C GLN A 164 -8.26 14.50 13.94
N LEU A 165 -7.93 13.48 13.17
CA LEU A 165 -8.16 13.49 11.71
C LEU A 165 -9.22 12.45 11.35
N SER A 166 -9.97 12.73 10.30
CA SER A 166 -10.86 11.72 9.76
C SER A 166 -10.06 10.55 9.18
N GLN A 167 -10.57 9.34 9.36
CA GLN A 167 -9.97 8.14 8.78
C GLN A 167 -9.82 8.27 7.25
N GLN A 168 -10.78 8.94 6.60
CA GLN A 168 -10.73 9.23 5.17
C GLN A 168 -9.58 10.18 4.78
N ALA A 169 -9.22 11.13 5.63
CA ALA A 169 -8.10 12.03 5.36
C ALA A 169 -6.77 11.28 5.29
N ILE A 170 -6.61 10.25 6.13
CA ILE A 170 -5.38 9.47 6.22
C ILE A 170 -5.35 8.35 5.16
N PHE A 171 -6.43 7.57 5.05
CA PHE A 171 -6.48 6.35 4.24
C PHE A 171 -7.28 6.48 2.94
N GLY A 172 -7.90 7.61 2.66
CA GLY A 172 -8.61 7.85 1.39
C GLY A 172 -7.69 7.87 0.17
N ARG A 173 -6.37 7.91 0.39
CA ARG A 173 -5.29 7.77 -0.60
C ARG A 173 -4.13 7.01 0.04
N HIS A 174 -3.00 6.92 -0.68
CA HIS A 174 -1.77 6.35 -0.13
C HIS A 174 -1.18 7.28 0.94
N CYS A 175 -0.78 6.68 2.06
CA CYS A 175 -0.11 7.35 3.17
C CYS A 175 1.28 6.75 3.37
N ALA A 176 2.29 7.57 3.61
CA ALA A 176 3.64 7.13 3.94
C ALA A 176 4.03 7.64 5.33
N VAL A 177 4.42 6.72 6.22
CA VAL A 177 5.02 7.03 7.52
C VAL A 177 6.53 6.97 7.36
N VAL A 178 7.19 8.12 7.41
CA VAL A 178 8.64 8.24 7.19
C VAL A 178 9.33 8.82 8.43
N GLY A 179 10.55 8.39 8.67
CA GLY A 179 11.36 8.86 9.81
C GLY A 179 12.66 8.06 9.95
N THR A 180 13.57 8.57 10.75
CA THR A 180 14.81 7.87 11.12
C THR A 180 14.53 6.67 12.04
N THR A 181 15.49 5.77 12.18
CA THR A 181 15.43 4.69 13.17
C THR A 181 15.27 5.29 14.57
N GLY A 182 14.36 4.74 15.39
CA GLY A 182 14.00 5.30 16.69
C GLY A 182 13.09 6.54 16.64
N GLY A 183 12.73 7.05 15.46
CA GLY A 183 11.87 8.23 15.28
C GLY A 183 10.37 7.99 15.51
N GLY A 184 9.97 6.81 16.00
CA GLY A 184 8.57 6.50 16.34
C GLY A 184 7.70 6.02 15.16
N LYS A 185 8.29 5.54 14.05
CA LYS A 185 7.53 5.00 12.90
C LYS A 185 6.59 3.86 13.32
N SER A 186 7.14 2.81 13.93
CA SER A 186 6.38 1.63 14.37
C SER A 186 5.32 1.98 15.41
N TYR A 187 5.61 2.93 16.31
CA TYR A 187 4.62 3.47 17.25
C TYR A 187 3.46 4.17 16.53
N THR A 188 3.77 4.98 15.52
CA THR A 188 2.73 5.66 14.71
C THR A 188 1.87 4.65 13.96
N VAL A 189 2.47 3.63 13.34
CA VAL A 189 1.75 2.55 12.65
C VAL A 189 0.86 1.78 13.64
N SER A 190 1.37 1.43 14.83
CA SER A 190 0.58 0.77 15.88
C SER A 190 -0.62 1.62 16.30
N LYS A 191 -0.47 2.94 16.45
CA LYS A 191 -1.56 3.86 16.75
C LYS A 191 -2.60 3.92 15.64
N LEU A 192 -2.19 3.90 14.39
CA LEU A 192 -3.10 3.87 13.23
C LEU A 192 -3.87 2.55 13.18
N LEU A 193 -3.22 1.41 13.42
CA LEU A 193 -3.86 0.09 13.49
C LEU A 193 -4.88 0.02 14.64
N GLU A 194 -4.50 0.53 15.83
CA GLU A 194 -5.40 0.60 16.98
C GLU A 194 -6.64 1.44 16.68
N ALA A 195 -6.48 2.58 16.04
CA ALA A 195 -7.58 3.45 15.65
C ALA A 195 -8.51 2.80 14.63
N LEU A 196 -7.97 2.08 13.64
CA LEU A 196 -8.79 1.29 12.71
C LEU A 196 -9.57 0.19 13.42
N LYS A 197 -8.94 -0.49 14.41
CA LYS A 197 -9.59 -1.51 15.23
C LYS A 197 -10.74 -0.93 16.07
N ILE A 198 -10.56 0.24 16.67
CA ILE A 198 -11.63 0.96 17.42
C ILE A 198 -12.80 1.28 16.48
N ASN A 199 -12.53 1.70 15.26
CA ASN A 199 -13.54 2.02 14.25
C ASN A 199 -14.10 0.78 13.52
N ASN A 200 -13.75 -0.44 13.95
CA ASN A 200 -14.11 -1.72 13.29
C ASN A 200 -13.78 -1.76 11.79
N SER A 201 -12.71 -1.09 11.39
CA SER A 201 -12.23 -1.07 10.01
C SER A 201 -11.25 -2.22 9.75
N LYS A 202 -11.28 -2.76 8.54
CA LYS A 202 -10.42 -3.88 8.13
C LYS A 202 -9.03 -3.41 7.72
N SER A 203 -7.99 -4.09 8.21
CA SER A 203 -6.61 -3.86 7.79
C SER A 203 -5.81 -5.15 7.70
N ILE A 204 -4.88 -5.20 6.75
CA ILE A 204 -3.86 -6.23 6.63
C ILE A 204 -2.51 -5.57 6.88
N LEU A 205 -1.70 -6.17 7.73
CA LEU A 205 -0.34 -5.73 8.02
C LEU A 205 0.66 -6.77 7.50
N ILE A 206 1.50 -6.39 6.55
CA ILE A 206 2.71 -7.15 6.20
C ILE A 206 3.82 -6.68 7.15
N ASP A 207 4.15 -7.54 8.10
CA ASP A 207 5.17 -7.30 9.12
C ASP A 207 6.48 -7.95 8.70
N ALA A 208 7.43 -7.13 8.25
CA ALA A 208 8.70 -7.61 7.68
C ALA A 208 9.63 -8.25 8.72
N THR A 209 9.57 -7.80 9.96
CA THR A 209 10.55 -8.11 11.01
C THR A 209 9.98 -8.79 12.24
N GLY A 210 8.65 -8.86 12.36
CA GLY A 210 7.97 -9.40 13.55
C GLY A 210 7.80 -8.38 14.69
N GLU A 211 8.01 -7.08 14.42
CA GLU A 211 7.91 -6.02 15.44
C GLU A 211 6.51 -5.90 16.04
N TYR A 212 5.48 -6.31 15.30
CA TYR A 212 4.08 -6.19 15.72
C TYR A 212 3.52 -7.49 16.34
N SER A 213 4.36 -8.44 16.73
CA SER A 213 3.94 -9.70 17.35
C SER A 213 3.12 -9.53 18.64
N SER A 214 3.29 -8.41 19.35
CA SER A 214 2.47 -8.07 20.52
C SER A 214 0.98 -7.88 20.20
N LEU A 215 0.61 -7.62 18.94
CA LEU A 215 -0.79 -7.54 18.50
C LEU A 215 -1.47 -8.93 18.49
N ASP A 216 -0.71 -10.01 18.46
CA ASP A 216 -1.20 -11.39 18.29
C ASP A 216 -2.05 -11.89 19.46
N GLU A 217 -1.99 -11.22 20.61
CA GLU A 217 -2.79 -11.53 21.79
C GLU A 217 -4.20 -10.89 21.76
N ASP A 218 -4.43 -9.93 20.86
CA ASP A 218 -5.71 -9.23 20.76
C ASP A 218 -6.76 -10.09 20.05
N PRO A 219 -7.96 -10.28 20.64
CA PRO A 219 -9.01 -11.11 20.05
C PRO A 219 -9.54 -10.60 18.70
N LYS A 220 -9.36 -9.33 18.37
CA LYS A 220 -9.72 -8.75 17.06
C LYS A 220 -8.62 -8.92 16.00
N VAL A 221 -7.51 -9.53 16.32
CA VAL A 221 -6.39 -9.77 15.41
C VAL A 221 -6.39 -11.23 14.97
N SER A 222 -6.20 -11.46 13.69
CA SER A 222 -5.80 -12.74 13.12
C SER A 222 -4.32 -12.66 12.77
N LYS A 223 -3.61 -13.77 12.94
CA LYS A 223 -2.17 -13.83 12.69
C LYS A 223 -1.78 -15.01 11.84
N THR A 224 -0.74 -14.84 11.07
CA THR A 224 -0.04 -15.92 10.40
C THR A 224 1.42 -15.52 10.11
N VAL A 225 2.29 -16.52 9.98
CA VAL A 225 3.70 -16.33 9.65
C VAL A 225 4.03 -17.20 8.45
N ILE A 226 4.45 -16.59 7.35
CA ILE A 226 4.82 -17.32 6.13
C ILE A 226 6.07 -18.15 6.38
N ALA A 227 6.12 -19.34 5.79
CA ALA A 227 7.15 -20.37 5.96
C ALA A 227 7.21 -20.98 7.38
N SER A 228 6.15 -20.80 8.18
CA SER A 228 6.00 -21.42 9.52
C SER A 228 4.60 -21.99 9.73
N SER A 229 3.57 -21.13 9.68
CA SER A 229 2.17 -21.53 9.85
C SER A 229 1.34 -21.41 8.57
N SER A 230 1.88 -20.77 7.55
CA SER A 230 1.21 -20.59 6.27
C SER A 230 2.18 -20.53 5.10
N PHE A 231 1.63 -20.74 3.90
CA PHE A 231 2.33 -20.60 2.63
C PHE A 231 1.51 -19.77 1.65
N PHE A 232 2.18 -19.17 0.66
CA PHE A 232 1.53 -18.57 -0.49
C PHE A 232 1.43 -19.63 -1.60
N PRO A 233 0.23 -20.04 -2.06
CA PRO A 233 0.14 -21.11 -3.05
C PRO A 233 0.76 -20.70 -4.37
N TYR A 234 1.73 -21.47 -4.85
CA TYR A 234 2.41 -21.20 -6.13
C TYR A 234 1.44 -21.12 -7.31
N SER A 235 0.30 -21.79 -7.21
CA SER A 235 -0.76 -21.71 -8.24
C SER A 235 -1.36 -20.32 -8.42
N LYS A 236 -1.13 -19.41 -7.47
CA LYS A 236 -1.53 -17.99 -7.52
C LYS A 236 -0.40 -17.03 -7.90
N LEU A 237 0.82 -17.55 -8.13
CA LEU A 237 1.91 -16.78 -8.71
C LEU A 237 1.62 -16.48 -10.19
N THR A 238 1.96 -15.28 -10.61
CA THR A 238 1.91 -14.91 -12.03
C THR A 238 3.12 -15.49 -12.78
N ILE A 239 3.03 -15.57 -14.10
CA ILE A 239 4.20 -15.97 -14.93
C ILE A 239 5.37 -15.02 -14.70
N GLY A 240 5.12 -13.72 -14.51
CA GLY A 240 6.16 -12.75 -14.16
C GLY A 240 6.84 -13.06 -12.82
N ASP A 241 6.11 -13.53 -11.81
CA ASP A 241 6.68 -13.91 -10.51
C ASP A 241 7.55 -15.18 -10.67
N LEU A 242 7.13 -16.15 -11.51
CA LEU A 242 7.96 -17.34 -11.84
C LEU A 242 9.24 -16.95 -12.59
N PHE A 243 9.20 -15.91 -13.44
CA PHE A 243 10.39 -15.41 -14.13
C PHE A 243 11.39 -14.79 -13.15
N VAL A 244 10.91 -14.05 -12.15
CA VAL A 244 11.76 -13.53 -11.08
C VAL A 244 12.35 -14.66 -10.25
N LEU A 245 11.56 -15.70 -9.98
CA LEU A 245 11.99 -16.85 -9.18
C LEU A 245 13.04 -17.71 -9.90
N PHE A 246 12.78 -18.10 -11.16
CA PHE A 246 13.63 -19.02 -11.92
C PHE A 246 14.71 -18.33 -12.77
N ARG A 247 14.61 -17.02 -12.98
CA ARG A 247 15.57 -16.18 -13.71
C ARG A 247 16.00 -16.77 -15.07
N PRO A 248 15.06 -17.06 -15.98
CA PRO A 248 15.42 -17.57 -17.30
C PRO A 248 16.19 -16.51 -18.10
N SER A 249 17.22 -16.91 -18.84
CA SER A 249 17.93 -15.99 -19.75
C SER A 249 17.06 -15.60 -20.95
N GLY A 250 17.20 -14.34 -21.45
CA GLY A 250 16.23 -13.69 -22.31
C GLY A 250 15.89 -14.38 -23.64
N GLN A 251 16.91 -14.87 -24.41
CA GLN A 251 16.68 -15.28 -25.80
C GLN A 251 16.23 -16.72 -25.99
N VAL A 252 16.65 -17.65 -25.14
CA VAL A 252 16.37 -19.08 -25.30
C VAL A 252 15.55 -19.64 -24.15
N GLN A 253 15.92 -19.36 -22.91
CA GLN A 253 15.28 -19.98 -21.75
C GLN A 253 13.89 -19.42 -21.47
N GLN A 254 13.65 -18.12 -21.71
CA GLN A 254 12.31 -17.53 -21.52
C GLN A 254 11.26 -18.16 -22.44
N PRO A 255 11.46 -18.25 -23.77
CA PRO A 255 10.50 -18.90 -24.66
C PRO A 255 10.25 -20.37 -24.30
N ILE A 256 11.31 -21.13 -23.96
CA ILE A 256 11.17 -22.55 -23.58
C ILE A 256 10.39 -22.69 -22.27
N LEU A 257 10.64 -21.83 -21.27
CA LEU A 257 9.89 -21.83 -20.02
C LEU A 257 8.42 -21.51 -20.24
N LEU A 258 8.09 -20.52 -21.09
CA LEU A 258 6.71 -20.18 -21.43
C LEU A 258 5.99 -21.34 -22.11
N GLU A 259 6.64 -22.00 -23.09
CA GLU A 259 6.05 -23.16 -23.76
C GLU A 259 5.88 -24.35 -22.80
N ALA A 260 6.81 -24.57 -21.86
CA ALA A 260 6.69 -25.61 -20.84
C ALA A 260 5.49 -25.33 -19.90
N ILE A 261 5.33 -24.09 -19.44
CA ILE A 261 4.17 -23.69 -18.62
C ILE A 261 2.87 -23.90 -19.40
N LYS A 262 2.82 -23.48 -20.67
CA LYS A 262 1.67 -23.68 -21.54
C LYS A 262 1.34 -25.17 -21.72
N SER A 263 2.33 -26.01 -21.96
CA SER A 263 2.15 -27.45 -22.10
C SER A 263 1.62 -28.09 -20.82
N LEU A 264 2.13 -27.69 -19.66
CA LEU A 264 1.64 -28.18 -18.36
C LEU A 264 0.23 -27.68 -18.03
N LYS A 265 -0.12 -26.46 -18.39
CA LYS A 265 -1.52 -25.97 -18.28
C LYS A 265 -2.46 -26.78 -19.18
N ILE A 266 -2.04 -27.11 -20.41
CA ILE A 266 -2.79 -28.01 -21.30
C ILE A 266 -2.97 -29.40 -20.66
N ALA A 267 -1.87 -29.99 -20.14
CA ALA A 267 -1.94 -31.28 -19.48
C ALA A 267 -2.92 -31.26 -18.30
N HIS A 268 -2.85 -30.22 -17.46
CA HIS A 268 -3.77 -30.04 -16.33
C HIS A 268 -5.23 -29.96 -16.77
N CYS A 269 -5.57 -29.14 -17.77
CA CYS A 269 -6.94 -29.01 -18.28
C CYS A 269 -7.45 -30.34 -18.87
N MET A 270 -6.62 -31.03 -19.66
CA MET A 270 -6.98 -32.32 -20.27
C MET A 270 -7.20 -33.40 -19.21
N LEU A 271 -6.36 -33.45 -18.16
CA LEU A 271 -6.48 -34.41 -17.08
C LEU A 271 -7.71 -34.10 -16.18
N ARG A 272 -7.99 -32.82 -15.91
CA ARG A 272 -9.20 -32.38 -15.17
C ARG A 272 -10.47 -32.80 -15.92
N ASP A 273 -10.50 -32.59 -17.23
CA ASP A 273 -11.67 -32.82 -18.07
C ASP A 273 -11.58 -34.15 -18.85
N LYS A 274 -10.84 -35.14 -18.33
CA LYS A 274 -10.56 -36.39 -19.03
C LYS A 274 -11.81 -37.11 -19.55
N GLU A 275 -12.91 -37.09 -18.81
CA GLU A 275 -14.18 -37.74 -19.16
C GLU A 275 -14.88 -37.12 -20.40
N LYS A 276 -14.48 -35.90 -20.78
CA LYS A 276 -15.06 -35.21 -21.97
C LYS A 276 -14.47 -35.71 -23.29
N TYR A 277 -13.35 -36.46 -23.23
CA TYR A 277 -12.60 -36.89 -24.41
C TYR A 277 -12.42 -38.39 -24.40
N PRO A 278 -12.53 -39.08 -25.58
CA PRO A 278 -12.09 -40.48 -25.70
C PRO A 278 -10.62 -40.58 -25.32
N HIS A 279 -10.29 -41.48 -24.41
CA HIS A 279 -8.93 -41.67 -23.95
C HIS A 279 -8.64 -43.13 -23.65
N SER A 280 -7.37 -43.48 -23.65
CA SER A 280 -6.84 -44.76 -23.18
C SER A 280 -5.74 -44.52 -22.15
N ILE A 281 -5.70 -45.37 -21.12
CA ILE A 281 -4.75 -45.28 -20.03
C ILE A 281 -3.84 -46.55 -20.07
N ALA A 282 -2.53 -46.33 -20.08
CA ALA A 282 -1.53 -47.38 -19.98
C ALA A 282 -0.47 -46.92 -18.95
N GLU A 283 -0.55 -47.45 -17.72
CA GLU A 283 0.27 -47.01 -16.59
C GLU A 283 0.18 -45.49 -16.33
N GLU A 284 1.29 -44.77 -16.43
CA GLU A 284 1.38 -43.33 -16.23
C GLU A 284 1.14 -42.50 -17.50
N ARG A 285 0.79 -43.20 -18.61
CA ARG A 285 0.56 -42.59 -19.92
C ARG A 285 -0.90 -42.59 -20.27
N ILE A 286 -1.44 -41.40 -20.59
CA ILE A 286 -2.83 -41.19 -21.03
C ILE A 286 -2.80 -40.64 -22.46
N THR A 287 -3.48 -41.35 -23.38
CA THR A 287 -3.59 -40.92 -24.77
C THR A 287 -5.03 -40.42 -25.02
N PHE A 288 -5.17 -39.14 -25.27
CA PHE A 288 -6.45 -38.49 -25.60
C PHE A 288 -6.67 -38.41 -27.10
N LYS A 289 -7.88 -38.72 -27.56
CA LYS A 289 -8.29 -38.52 -28.95
C LYS A 289 -8.91 -37.12 -29.13
N ILE A 290 -8.19 -36.22 -29.80
CA ILE A 290 -8.69 -34.85 -30.13
C ILE A 290 -8.81 -34.75 -31.64
N LYS A 291 -10.04 -34.62 -32.13
CA LYS A 291 -10.34 -34.65 -33.60
C LYS A 291 -9.63 -35.81 -34.32
N ASN A 292 -9.75 -37.03 -33.78
CA ASN A 292 -9.20 -38.27 -34.31
C ASN A 292 -7.64 -38.32 -34.34
N LYS A 293 -6.96 -37.48 -33.58
CA LYS A 293 -5.49 -37.43 -33.43
C LYS A 293 -5.11 -37.58 -31.95
N ASP A 294 -3.96 -38.15 -31.71
CA ASP A 294 -3.48 -38.53 -30.39
C ASP A 294 -2.70 -37.38 -29.72
N LEU A 295 -3.19 -36.90 -28.54
CA LEU A 295 -2.41 -36.12 -27.60
C LEU A 295 -1.97 -37.03 -26.46
N ILE A 296 -0.68 -37.14 -26.25
CA ILE A 296 -0.11 -38.01 -25.22
C ILE A 296 0.34 -37.19 -24.03
N ILE A 297 -0.13 -37.57 -22.86
CA ILE A 297 0.30 -37.04 -21.57
C ILE A 297 0.88 -38.21 -20.78
N GLU A 298 2.15 -38.08 -20.37
CA GLU A 298 2.87 -39.11 -19.63
C GLU A 298 3.48 -38.46 -18.37
N ASN A 299 3.25 -39.05 -17.21
CA ASN A 299 3.68 -38.47 -15.93
C ASN A 299 3.24 -37.02 -15.70
N GLY A 300 2.09 -36.63 -16.24
CA GLY A 300 1.59 -35.24 -16.16
C GLY A 300 2.23 -34.26 -17.16
N CYS A 301 3.16 -34.71 -18.00
CA CYS A 301 3.81 -33.91 -19.04
C CYS A 301 3.24 -34.23 -20.43
N VAL A 302 3.13 -33.19 -21.28
CA VAL A 302 2.84 -33.40 -22.70
C VAL A 302 4.07 -33.99 -23.41
N VAL A 303 3.89 -35.15 -24.06
CA VAL A 303 4.97 -35.80 -24.81
C VAL A 303 5.01 -35.23 -26.22
N LYS A 304 6.16 -34.61 -26.58
CA LYS A 304 6.35 -33.99 -27.91
C LYS A 304 7.09 -34.91 -28.87
N CYS A 305 8.05 -35.69 -28.40
CA CYS A 305 8.89 -36.59 -29.20
C CYS A 305 8.09 -37.41 -30.23
N GLY A 306 8.31 -37.17 -31.52
CA GLY A 306 7.69 -37.89 -32.64
C GLY A 306 6.19 -37.71 -32.83
N ASN A 307 5.51 -36.96 -31.96
CA ASN A 307 4.07 -36.77 -31.98
C ASN A 307 3.63 -35.66 -32.94
N GLU A 308 2.36 -35.68 -33.36
CA GLU A 308 1.79 -34.63 -34.18
C GLU A 308 1.53 -33.37 -33.39
N THR A 309 1.72 -32.21 -34.03
CA THR A 309 1.47 -30.88 -33.40
C THR A 309 -0.04 -30.49 -33.35
N ARG A 310 -0.84 -31.04 -34.27
CA ARG A 310 -2.27 -30.70 -34.41
C ARG A 310 -3.10 -30.96 -33.17
N PRO A 311 -3.03 -32.12 -32.48
CA PRO A 311 -3.86 -32.35 -31.29
C PRO A 311 -3.46 -31.43 -30.14
N TYR A 312 -2.20 -31.09 -29.98
CA TYR A 312 -1.71 -30.11 -29.04
C TYR A 312 -2.30 -28.69 -29.31
N ASN A 313 -2.23 -28.23 -30.57
CA ASN A 313 -2.79 -26.94 -30.97
C ASN A 313 -4.31 -26.90 -30.81
N ASN A 314 -5.02 -27.99 -31.06
CA ASN A 314 -6.44 -28.09 -30.81
C ASN A 314 -6.76 -28.02 -29.31
N ALA A 315 -6.02 -28.70 -28.45
CA ALA A 315 -6.18 -28.62 -27.00
C ALA A 315 -5.93 -27.18 -26.49
N HIS A 316 -4.85 -26.54 -26.98
CA HIS A 316 -4.59 -25.14 -26.67
C HIS A 316 -5.76 -24.23 -27.07
N TYR A 317 -6.33 -24.41 -28.27
CA TYR A 317 -7.45 -23.59 -28.73
C TYR A 317 -8.71 -23.79 -27.88
N ILE A 318 -8.98 -25.02 -27.43
CA ILE A 318 -10.15 -25.34 -26.59
C ILE A 318 -10.05 -24.63 -25.23
N TYR A 319 -8.87 -24.62 -24.63
CA TYR A 319 -8.64 -24.05 -23.28
C TYR A 319 -7.90 -22.71 -23.31
N LYS A 320 -7.98 -21.98 -24.45
CA LYS A 320 -7.19 -20.76 -24.68
C LYS A 320 -7.29 -19.76 -23.55
N THR A 321 -8.49 -19.44 -23.09
CA THR A 321 -8.74 -18.44 -22.04
C THR A 321 -8.08 -18.79 -20.72
N GLU A 322 -8.08 -20.10 -20.34
CA GLU A 322 -7.45 -20.55 -19.11
C GLU A 322 -5.92 -20.60 -19.25
N ILE A 323 -5.43 -21.05 -20.41
CA ILE A 323 -3.99 -21.24 -20.66
C ILE A 323 -3.26 -19.89 -20.78
N GLU A 324 -3.88 -18.92 -21.46
CA GLU A 324 -3.34 -17.59 -21.68
C GLU A 324 -3.55 -16.65 -20.48
N ASP A 325 -4.18 -17.12 -19.38
CA ASP A 325 -4.22 -16.36 -18.15
C ASP A 325 -2.86 -16.35 -17.45
N ASP A 326 -2.18 -15.21 -17.51
CA ASP A 326 -0.87 -14.98 -16.90
C ASP A 326 -0.93 -14.78 -15.37
N ASN A 327 -2.13 -14.62 -14.81
CA ASN A 327 -2.34 -14.38 -13.39
C ASN A 327 -2.40 -15.65 -12.54
N SER A 328 -2.24 -16.82 -13.16
CA SER A 328 -2.41 -18.10 -12.49
C SER A 328 -1.43 -19.16 -13.02
N SER A 329 -0.86 -19.92 -12.11
CA SER A 329 0.08 -21.03 -12.37
C SER A 329 -0.53 -22.37 -11.96
N PHE A 330 -1.73 -22.68 -12.47
CA PHE A 330 -2.52 -23.87 -12.13
C PHE A 330 -2.02 -25.16 -12.81
N PHE A 331 -0.78 -25.50 -12.63
CA PHE A 331 -0.15 -26.73 -13.15
C PHE A 331 0.74 -27.36 -12.08
N ASP A 332 1.11 -28.62 -12.24
CA ASP A 332 2.06 -29.26 -11.33
C ASP A 332 3.49 -28.74 -11.57
N ILE A 333 3.95 -27.87 -10.68
CA ILE A 333 5.26 -27.24 -10.79
C ILE A 333 6.42 -28.24 -10.71
N ASN A 334 6.22 -29.38 -10.05
CA ASN A 334 7.24 -30.45 -9.94
C ASN A 334 7.53 -31.09 -11.31
N LYS A 335 6.63 -30.96 -12.28
CA LYS A 335 6.80 -31.45 -13.64
C LYS A 335 7.46 -30.45 -14.59
N LEU A 336 7.73 -29.23 -14.12
CA LEU A 336 8.22 -28.14 -14.96
C LEU A 336 9.57 -28.46 -15.60
N SER A 337 10.52 -28.99 -14.84
CA SER A 337 11.84 -29.40 -15.35
C SER A 337 11.75 -30.48 -16.42
N GLN A 338 10.89 -31.49 -16.22
CA GLN A 338 10.66 -32.57 -17.18
C GLN A 338 9.97 -32.05 -18.44
N GLN A 339 9.00 -31.12 -18.29
CA GLN A 339 8.34 -30.50 -19.45
C GLN A 339 9.32 -29.66 -20.27
N ILE A 340 10.25 -28.92 -19.66
CA ILE A 340 11.30 -28.17 -20.38
C ILE A 340 12.12 -29.11 -21.27
N VAL A 341 12.42 -30.31 -20.81
CA VAL A 341 13.11 -31.33 -21.64
C VAL A 341 12.26 -31.72 -22.85
N ASN A 342 10.92 -31.87 -22.68
CA ASN A 342 10.01 -32.14 -23.79
C ASN A 342 9.84 -30.94 -24.75
N GLU A 343 10.15 -29.72 -24.34
CA GLU A 343 10.13 -28.54 -25.22
C GLU A 343 11.37 -28.47 -26.15
N CYS A 344 12.40 -29.27 -25.92
CA CYS A 344 13.62 -29.30 -26.72
C CYS A 344 13.52 -30.13 -28.01
N TYR A 345 12.33 -30.51 -28.45
CA TYR A 345 12.11 -31.16 -29.75
C TYR A 345 11.66 -30.14 -30.80
N GLN A 346 12.38 -30.04 -31.90
CA GLN A 346 12.03 -29.15 -33.00
C GLN A 346 10.85 -29.67 -33.80
N ILE A 347 10.10 -28.76 -34.43
CA ILE A 347 9.00 -29.09 -35.31
C ILE A 347 9.55 -29.29 -36.73
N ASN A 348 9.15 -30.39 -37.37
CA ASN A 348 9.39 -30.66 -38.78
C ASN A 348 8.05 -30.99 -39.45
N GLY A 349 7.54 -30.10 -40.28
CA GLY A 349 6.20 -30.21 -40.86
C GLY A 349 5.11 -30.21 -39.77
N ASP A 350 4.30 -31.27 -39.73
CA ASP A 350 3.18 -31.43 -38.78
C ASP A 350 3.56 -32.19 -37.49
N ARG A 351 4.84 -32.52 -37.28
CA ARG A 351 5.31 -33.36 -36.16
C ARG A 351 6.53 -32.78 -35.48
N TRP A 352 6.67 -33.05 -34.19
CA TRP A 352 7.95 -32.90 -33.49
C TRP A 352 8.89 -34.01 -33.92
N GLN A 353 10.19 -33.68 -34.00
CA GLN A 353 11.25 -34.65 -34.35
C GLN A 353 11.35 -35.75 -33.28
N THR A 354 11.89 -36.88 -33.67
CA THR A 354 12.14 -38.02 -32.77
C THR A 354 13.45 -37.90 -31.98
N PHE A 355 14.29 -36.94 -32.36
CA PHE A 355 15.55 -36.64 -31.67
C PHE A 355 15.51 -35.23 -31.07
N GLN A 356 16.12 -35.09 -29.91
CA GLN A 356 16.18 -33.86 -29.16
C GLN A 356 17.16 -32.87 -29.78
N ASP A 357 16.81 -31.59 -29.84
CA ASP A 357 17.74 -30.54 -30.23
C ASP A 357 18.79 -30.35 -29.12
N GLY A 358 20.00 -30.86 -29.37
CA GLY A 358 21.11 -30.79 -28.41
C GLY A 358 21.52 -29.37 -28.05
N ARG A 359 21.29 -28.36 -28.92
CA ARG A 359 21.60 -26.97 -28.64
C ARG A 359 20.57 -26.36 -27.67
N ASN A 360 19.29 -26.57 -27.93
CA ASN A 360 18.22 -26.08 -27.05
C ASN A 360 18.27 -26.77 -25.69
N PHE A 361 18.52 -28.07 -25.65
CA PHE A 361 18.72 -28.83 -24.42
C PHE A 361 19.92 -28.30 -23.61
N GLY A 362 21.09 -28.15 -24.24
CA GLY A 362 22.29 -27.61 -23.60
C GLY A 362 22.08 -26.24 -23.01
N ASN A 363 21.41 -25.34 -23.77
CA ASN A 363 21.07 -24.00 -23.31
C ASN A 363 20.06 -23.97 -22.13
N SER A 364 19.21 -25.00 -22.03
CA SER A 364 18.17 -25.10 -20.99
C SER A 364 18.66 -25.83 -19.73
N THR A 365 19.79 -26.52 -19.76
CA THR A 365 20.31 -27.32 -18.62
C THR A 365 20.47 -26.47 -17.36
N SER A 366 21.03 -25.27 -17.48
CA SER A 366 21.19 -24.36 -16.32
C SER A 366 19.86 -23.86 -15.74
N LEU A 367 18.82 -23.70 -16.56
CA LEU A 367 17.47 -23.37 -16.11
C LEU A 367 16.84 -24.54 -15.36
N ILE A 368 16.93 -25.76 -15.92
CA ILE A 368 16.46 -27.01 -15.31
C ILE A 368 17.09 -27.20 -13.93
N MET A 369 18.41 -27.01 -13.80
CA MET A 369 19.10 -27.11 -12.52
C MET A 369 18.59 -26.07 -11.52
N ARG A 370 18.37 -24.79 -11.92
CA ARG A 370 17.83 -23.77 -11.04
C ARG A 370 16.42 -24.09 -10.58
N ILE A 371 15.54 -24.51 -11.48
CA ILE A 371 14.16 -24.90 -11.15
C ILE A 371 14.19 -26.05 -10.14
N ASN A 372 14.95 -27.11 -10.39
CA ASN A 372 15.06 -28.26 -9.48
C ASN A 372 15.60 -27.85 -8.10
N ASN A 373 16.64 -27.01 -8.06
CA ASN A 373 17.18 -26.51 -6.80
C ASN A 373 16.14 -25.68 -6.04
N THR A 374 15.43 -24.79 -6.71
CA THR A 374 14.40 -23.94 -6.08
C THR A 374 13.22 -24.76 -5.57
N ILE A 375 12.69 -25.70 -6.38
CA ILE A 375 11.54 -26.52 -5.98
C ILE A 375 11.90 -27.47 -4.83
N ASN A 376 13.15 -27.94 -4.76
CA ASN A 376 13.61 -28.85 -3.70
C ASN A 376 14.15 -28.14 -2.46
N ASP A 377 14.36 -26.84 -2.51
CA ASP A 377 14.78 -26.06 -1.35
C ASP A 377 13.68 -26.02 -0.29
N ASN A 378 14.04 -26.25 0.97
CA ASN A 378 13.08 -26.36 2.07
C ASN A 378 12.39 -25.05 2.40
N ASP A 379 13.08 -23.92 2.27
CA ASP A 379 12.49 -22.61 2.55
C ASP A 379 11.46 -22.26 1.46
N PHE A 380 11.77 -22.53 0.19
CA PHE A 380 10.83 -22.31 -0.90
C PHE A 380 9.63 -23.26 -0.86
N LYS A 381 9.81 -24.52 -0.45
CA LYS A 381 8.69 -25.45 -0.21
C LYS A 381 7.70 -24.90 0.80
N LYS A 382 8.21 -24.43 1.94
CA LYS A 382 7.39 -23.82 3.00
C LYS A 382 6.76 -22.50 2.59
N MET A 383 7.45 -21.68 1.79
CA MET A 383 6.92 -20.39 1.35
C MET A 383 5.83 -20.51 0.30
N PHE A 384 5.97 -21.45 -0.66
CA PHE A 384 5.12 -21.52 -1.84
C PHE A 384 4.27 -22.80 -1.93
N GLY A 385 4.40 -23.71 -0.99
CA GLY A 385 3.63 -24.96 -0.98
C GLY A 385 3.93 -25.85 -2.17
N PHE A 386 5.20 -25.94 -2.63
CA PHE A 386 5.56 -26.78 -3.78
C PHE A 386 5.30 -28.26 -3.56
N ASN A 387 5.35 -28.73 -2.32
CA ASN A 387 4.91 -30.05 -1.91
C ASN A 387 4.03 -29.82 -0.67
N SER A 388 2.72 -29.86 -0.81
CA SER A 388 1.77 -29.57 0.27
C SER A 388 2.15 -30.28 1.57
N ILE A 389 2.48 -29.49 2.60
CA ILE A 389 2.69 -29.97 3.97
C ILE A 389 1.31 -29.94 4.61
N ALA A 390 0.87 -31.06 5.17
CA ALA A 390 -0.51 -31.29 5.59
C ALA A 390 -1.05 -30.33 6.68
N ASP A 391 -0.17 -29.59 7.38
CA ASP A 391 -0.52 -28.76 8.52
C ASP A 391 -0.40 -27.23 8.26
N GLU A 392 -0.01 -26.82 7.05
CA GLU A 392 0.17 -25.40 6.71
C GLU A 392 -1.07 -24.83 6.00
N VAL A 393 -1.47 -23.60 6.37
CA VAL A 393 -2.67 -22.95 5.85
C VAL A 393 -2.33 -22.11 4.61
N ASP A 394 -3.17 -22.20 3.58
CA ASP A 394 -3.11 -21.29 2.43
C ASP A 394 -3.43 -19.85 2.86
N ILE A 395 -2.48 -18.93 2.66
CA ILE A 395 -2.66 -17.53 3.03
C ILE A 395 -3.79 -16.85 2.26
N ILE A 396 -4.08 -17.29 1.04
CA ILE A 396 -5.18 -16.73 0.24
C ILE A 396 -6.52 -17.12 0.88
N GLU A 397 -6.66 -18.38 1.31
CA GLU A 397 -7.84 -18.82 2.05
C GLU A 397 -7.98 -18.05 3.37
N MET A 398 -6.87 -17.85 4.07
CA MET A 398 -6.87 -17.06 5.30
C MET A 398 -7.28 -15.61 5.09
N ILE A 399 -6.81 -14.96 4.02
CA ILE A 399 -7.24 -13.60 3.63
C ILE A 399 -8.75 -13.58 3.31
N GLU A 400 -9.25 -14.57 2.57
CA GLU A 400 -10.68 -14.66 2.24
C GLU A 400 -11.54 -14.82 3.50
N ASN A 401 -11.13 -15.68 4.42
CA ASN A 401 -11.81 -15.89 5.68
C ASN A 401 -11.77 -14.64 6.55
N PHE A 402 -10.62 -13.95 6.62
CA PHE A 402 -10.49 -12.68 7.32
C PHE A 402 -11.40 -11.60 6.74
N ILE A 403 -11.51 -11.48 5.42
CA ILE A 403 -12.40 -10.49 4.78
C ILE A 403 -13.85 -10.72 5.18
N LYS A 404 -14.29 -11.98 5.31
CA LYS A 404 -15.67 -12.37 5.67
C LYS A 404 -15.96 -12.29 7.17
N ASP A 405 -14.96 -12.50 8.02
CA ASP A 405 -15.12 -12.54 9.48
C ASP A 405 -15.30 -11.13 10.05
N GLU A 406 -16.50 -10.79 10.49
CA GLU A 406 -16.82 -9.45 11.04
C GLU A 406 -16.21 -9.20 12.43
N THR A 407 -15.76 -10.24 13.12
CA THR A 407 -15.19 -10.12 14.47
C THR A 407 -13.73 -9.68 14.46
N LYS A 408 -13.03 -9.89 13.34
CA LYS A 408 -11.61 -9.56 13.16
C LYS A 408 -11.43 -8.26 12.41
N CYS A 409 -10.54 -7.40 12.91
CA CYS A 409 -10.23 -6.09 12.31
C CYS A 409 -8.84 -6.03 11.67
N ILE A 410 -7.88 -6.81 12.18
CA ILE A 410 -6.50 -6.81 11.70
C ILE A 410 -6.10 -8.24 11.32
N LEU A 411 -5.47 -8.40 10.16
CA LEU A 411 -4.72 -9.62 9.80
C LEU A 411 -3.24 -9.26 9.74
N ARG A 412 -2.44 -9.79 10.68
CA ARG A 412 -0.98 -9.70 10.66
C ARG A 412 -0.40 -10.87 9.86
N ILE A 413 0.38 -10.56 8.85
CA ILE A 413 1.14 -11.50 8.02
C ILE A 413 2.63 -11.27 8.29
N GLY A 414 3.21 -12.16 9.10
CA GLY A 414 4.62 -12.11 9.47
C GLY A 414 5.53 -12.65 8.37
N PHE A 415 6.62 -11.94 8.09
CA PHE A 415 7.66 -12.34 7.14
C PHE A 415 8.99 -12.65 7.84
N GLU A 416 8.99 -12.74 9.16
CA GLU A 416 10.18 -13.00 9.97
C GLU A 416 10.94 -14.27 9.56
N ASN A 417 10.24 -15.28 9.06
CA ASN A 417 10.82 -16.54 8.59
C ASN A 417 11.08 -16.60 7.08
N VAL A 418 10.76 -15.52 6.35
CA VAL A 418 11.03 -15.44 4.91
C VAL A 418 12.48 -14.97 4.70
N PRO A 419 13.34 -15.75 4.03
CA PRO A 419 14.73 -15.37 3.78
C PRO A 419 14.83 -14.17 2.84
N PHE A 420 15.99 -13.49 2.88
CA PHE A 420 16.28 -12.36 1.97
C PHE A 420 16.81 -12.79 0.59
N ASN A 421 17.06 -14.07 0.39
CA ASN A 421 17.61 -14.60 -0.86
C ASN A 421 16.54 -14.63 -1.97
N PHE A 422 17.00 -14.61 -3.21
CA PHE A 422 16.21 -14.81 -4.42
C PHE A 422 14.99 -13.88 -4.56
N GLN A 423 15.01 -12.73 -3.88
CA GLN A 423 13.89 -11.76 -3.89
C GLN A 423 12.56 -12.36 -3.37
N SER A 424 12.66 -13.32 -2.44
CA SER A 424 11.49 -14.03 -1.91
C SER A 424 10.47 -13.10 -1.27
N ARG A 425 10.96 -12.11 -0.48
CA ARG A 425 10.10 -11.13 0.18
C ARG A 425 9.37 -10.23 -0.80
N GLU A 426 10.07 -9.77 -1.83
CA GLU A 426 9.51 -8.94 -2.90
C GLU A 426 8.45 -9.70 -3.70
N ILE A 427 8.72 -10.97 -4.06
CA ILE A 427 7.75 -11.82 -4.77
C ILE A 427 6.49 -12.00 -3.95
N LEU A 428 6.61 -12.37 -2.67
CA LEU A 428 5.47 -12.60 -1.78
C LEU A 428 4.64 -11.33 -1.55
N ALA A 429 5.30 -10.21 -1.20
CA ALA A 429 4.60 -8.95 -0.98
C ALA A 429 3.89 -8.47 -2.26
N ASN A 430 4.54 -8.60 -3.42
CA ASN A 430 3.95 -8.28 -4.72
C ASN A 430 2.76 -9.20 -5.05
N ALA A 431 2.88 -10.50 -4.82
CA ALA A 431 1.82 -11.47 -5.09
C ALA A 431 0.59 -11.22 -4.20
N ILE A 432 0.77 -10.96 -2.91
CA ILE A 432 -0.31 -10.57 -1.99
C ILE A 432 -0.93 -9.25 -2.45
N GLY A 433 -0.11 -8.25 -2.77
CA GLY A 433 -0.57 -6.95 -3.26
C GLY A 433 -1.39 -7.05 -4.55
N LYS A 434 -0.93 -7.82 -5.54
CA LYS A 434 -1.66 -8.11 -6.80
C LYS A 434 -2.99 -8.81 -6.53
N TYR A 435 -2.99 -9.80 -5.65
CA TYR A 435 -4.21 -10.50 -5.26
C TYR A 435 -5.26 -9.55 -4.68
N LEU A 436 -4.88 -8.73 -3.71
CA LEU A 436 -5.76 -7.72 -3.08
C LEU A 436 -6.23 -6.67 -4.09
N LEU A 437 -5.34 -6.20 -4.98
CA LEU A 437 -5.69 -5.26 -6.03
C LEU A 437 -6.72 -5.84 -7.00
N ASN A 438 -6.59 -7.11 -7.40
CA ASN A 438 -7.57 -7.77 -8.25
C ASN A 438 -8.93 -7.90 -7.56
N LYS A 439 -8.96 -8.24 -6.26
CA LYS A 439 -10.20 -8.21 -5.45
C LYS A 439 -10.83 -6.82 -5.38
N SER A 440 -10.02 -5.78 -5.25
CA SER A 440 -10.49 -4.39 -5.27
C SER A 440 -11.14 -4.02 -6.61
N ARG A 441 -10.53 -4.43 -7.74
CA ARG A 441 -11.05 -4.15 -9.10
C ARG A 441 -12.41 -4.78 -9.36
N ILE A 442 -12.67 -5.96 -8.83
CA ILE A 442 -14.00 -6.61 -8.92
C ILE A 442 -15.00 -6.09 -7.89
N GLY A 443 -14.61 -5.11 -7.06
CA GLY A 443 -15.51 -4.40 -6.17
C GLY A 443 -15.67 -4.99 -4.77
N THR A 444 -14.85 -5.98 -4.36
CA THR A 444 -14.95 -6.65 -3.05
C THR A 444 -14.90 -5.67 -1.87
N PHE A 445 -14.16 -4.56 -2.00
CA PHE A 445 -13.93 -3.59 -0.92
C PHE A 445 -14.76 -2.30 -1.04
N LYS A 446 -15.83 -2.29 -1.87
CA LYS A 446 -16.67 -1.08 -2.04
C LYS A 446 -17.43 -0.71 -0.77
N GLU A 447 -18.03 -1.71 -0.11
CA GLU A 447 -18.82 -1.49 1.11
C GLU A 447 -17.95 -1.47 2.37
N LYS A 448 -16.95 -2.35 2.44
CA LYS A 448 -16.01 -2.47 3.56
C LYS A 448 -14.58 -2.26 3.04
N PRO A 449 -14.09 -1.01 3.04
CA PRO A 449 -12.74 -0.68 2.60
C PRO A 449 -11.67 -1.43 3.42
N LEU A 450 -10.60 -1.87 2.73
CA LEU A 450 -9.47 -2.56 3.33
C LEU A 450 -8.23 -1.66 3.25
N VAL A 451 -7.51 -1.51 4.35
CA VAL A 451 -6.23 -0.80 4.40
C VAL A 451 -5.08 -1.82 4.45
N LEU A 452 -4.15 -1.73 3.52
CA LEU A 452 -2.94 -2.54 3.52
C LEU A 452 -1.77 -1.73 4.10
N PHE A 453 -1.20 -2.20 5.20
CA PHE A 453 0.04 -1.69 5.78
C PHE A 453 1.22 -2.55 5.32
N ILE A 454 2.29 -1.91 4.90
CA ILE A 454 3.54 -2.57 4.54
C ILE A 454 4.63 -1.94 5.40
N ASP A 455 5.04 -2.68 6.43
CA ASP A 455 6.15 -2.25 7.27
C ASP A 455 7.48 -2.46 6.55
N GLU A 456 8.47 -1.60 6.84
CA GLU A 456 9.78 -1.61 6.19
C GLU A 456 9.69 -1.72 4.65
N ALA A 457 8.77 -0.95 4.05
CA ALA A 457 8.44 -1.03 2.61
C ALA A 457 9.67 -0.99 1.68
N HIS A 458 10.79 -0.40 2.12
CA HIS A 458 12.04 -0.37 1.37
C HIS A 458 12.63 -1.76 1.11
N GLN A 459 12.30 -2.78 1.94
CA GLN A 459 12.72 -4.17 1.73
C GLN A 459 12.02 -4.82 0.53
N PHE A 460 10.83 -4.31 0.15
CA PHE A 460 9.98 -4.86 -0.90
C PHE A 460 10.00 -4.04 -2.20
N LEU A 461 10.50 -2.81 -2.16
CA LEU A 461 10.49 -1.85 -3.28
C LEU A 461 11.88 -1.69 -3.92
N ASN A 462 12.60 -2.78 -4.13
CA ASN A 462 13.96 -2.71 -4.67
C ASN A 462 13.95 -2.32 -6.16
N LYS A 463 14.64 -1.22 -6.53
CA LYS A 463 14.78 -0.73 -7.92
C LYS A 463 15.42 -1.74 -8.89
N LYS A 464 16.04 -2.81 -8.38
CA LYS A 464 16.70 -3.84 -9.20
C LYS A 464 15.75 -4.86 -9.80
N VAL A 465 14.50 -4.91 -9.38
CA VAL A 465 13.45 -5.73 -9.99
C VAL A 465 12.92 -5.00 -11.22
N LYS A 466 13.72 -4.89 -12.27
CA LYS A 466 13.19 -4.61 -13.59
C LYS A 466 12.58 -5.92 -14.10
N CYS A 467 11.26 -6.07 -13.96
CA CYS A 467 10.51 -6.93 -14.85
C CYS A 467 10.66 -6.34 -16.25
N ASN A 468 11.62 -6.81 -17.01
CA ASN A 468 11.63 -6.62 -18.45
C ASN A 468 10.55 -7.58 -19.01
N LEU A 469 9.30 -7.14 -18.97
CA LEU A 469 8.25 -7.61 -19.84
C LEU A 469 8.28 -6.81 -21.13
#